data_8cc29e97c0f70bdaaf1b19407f556635
#
_entry.id   8cc29e97c0f70bdaaf1b19407f556635
#
_cell.length_a   1.000
_cell.length_b   1.000
_cell.length_c   1.000
_cell.angle_alpha   90.00
_cell.angle_beta   90.00
_cell.angle_gamma   90.00
#
_symmetry.space_group_name_H-M   'P 1'
#
loop_
_entity.id
_entity.type
_entity.pdbx_description
1 polymer ?
#
loop_
_entity_poly.entity_id
_entity_poly.type
_entity_poly.pdbx_seq_one_letter_code
_entity_poly.pdbx_strand_id
1 'polypeptide(L)'
;AVQIPYRHPFTGKYTVYVPDFFIAYGGKDGKQRVELIEVKPENQTVKEKLGKSRANQAHYVINQAKWEAARIWCKQKKIFFRVVNEGDIFHKGRRR
;
A
#
# COMPACT_ATOMS: atom_id res chain seq x y z
N ALA A 1 -11.11 3.13 12.21
CA ALA A 1 -10.29 2.79 11.03
C ALA A 1 -8.97 3.52 11.07
N VAL A 2 -7.95 2.92 10.45
CA VAL A 2 -6.62 3.53 10.37
C VAL A 2 -6.67 4.68 9.37
N GLN A 3 -6.20 5.86 9.80
CA GLN A 3 -6.13 7.03 8.94
C GLN A 3 -4.71 7.56 9.00
N ILE A 4 -4.05 7.58 7.86
CA ILE A 4 -2.65 7.98 7.76
C ILE A 4 -2.58 9.30 7.01
N PRO A 5 -2.17 10.39 7.66
CA PRO A 5 -2.07 11.67 6.96
C PRO A 5 -0.90 11.64 5.98
N TYR A 6 -1.13 12.24 4.82
CA TYR A 6 -0.08 12.41 3.82
C TYR A 6 -0.32 13.72 3.09
N ARG A 7 0.72 14.21 2.43
CA ARG A 7 0.63 15.44 1.66
C ARG A 7 0.40 15.10 0.20
N HIS A 8 -0.70 15.61 -0.35
CA HIS A 8 -1.03 15.35 -1.75
C HIS A 8 0.04 15.97 -2.65
N PRO A 9 0.66 15.17 -3.56
CA PRO A 9 1.81 15.67 -4.32
C PRO A 9 1.47 16.76 -5.32
N PHE A 10 0.23 16.85 -5.78
CA PHE A 10 -0.15 17.87 -6.76
C PHE A 10 -0.75 19.11 -6.14
N THR A 11 -1.48 18.99 -5.06
CA THR A 11 -2.13 20.13 -4.42
C THR A 11 -1.33 20.68 -3.25
N GLY A 12 -0.44 19.88 -2.69
CA GLY A 12 0.31 20.28 -1.49
C GLY A 12 -0.50 20.27 -0.21
N LYS A 13 -1.76 19.88 -0.27
CA LYS A 13 -2.62 19.87 0.91
C LYS A 13 -2.52 18.54 1.63
N TYR A 14 -2.68 18.59 2.95
CA TYR A 14 -2.72 17.37 3.74
C TYR A 14 -4.08 16.70 3.62
N THR A 15 -4.08 15.40 3.52
CA THR A 15 -5.28 14.59 3.45
C THR A 15 -4.97 13.28 4.14
N VAL A 16 -5.91 12.34 4.15
CA VAL A 16 -5.70 11.05 4.82
C VAL A 16 -5.81 9.91 3.84
N TYR A 17 -5.01 8.89 4.11
CA TYR A 17 -5.02 7.63 3.38
C TYR A 17 -5.56 6.55 4.31
N VAL A 18 -6.54 5.79 3.83
CA VAL A 18 -7.12 4.67 4.56
C VAL A 18 -6.78 3.39 3.80
N PRO A 19 -5.91 2.53 4.38
CA PRO A 19 -5.58 1.26 3.73
C PRO A 19 -6.79 0.34 3.62
N ASP A 20 -6.73 -0.59 2.66
CA ASP A 20 -7.83 -1.52 2.44
C ASP A 20 -8.03 -2.47 3.60
N PHE A 21 -6.95 -3.01 4.14
CA PHE A 21 -7.06 -4.01 5.20
C PHE A 21 -6.09 -3.73 6.33
N PHE A 22 -6.57 -3.94 7.54
CA PHE A 22 -5.77 -3.92 8.75
C PHE A 22 -5.98 -5.27 9.41
N ILE A 23 -4.92 -6.08 9.47
CA ILE A 23 -5.05 -7.43 10.02
C ILE A 23 -4.07 -7.64 11.16
N ALA A 24 -4.52 -8.40 12.15
CA ALA A 24 -3.70 -8.79 13.28
C ALA A 24 -3.75 -10.31 13.40
N TYR A 25 -2.60 -10.92 13.59
CA TYR A 25 -2.55 -12.38 13.71
C TYR A 25 -1.42 -12.79 14.63
N GLY A 26 -1.51 -14.01 15.17
CA GLY A 26 -0.47 -14.55 16.02
C GLY A 26 0.62 -15.22 15.21
N GLY A 27 1.86 -14.91 15.55
CA GLY A 27 2.99 -15.56 14.93
C GLY A 27 3.32 -16.88 15.61
N LYS A 28 4.17 -17.68 14.98
CA LYS A 28 4.59 -18.96 15.54
C LYS A 28 5.39 -18.80 16.83
N ASP A 29 5.98 -17.64 17.01
CA ASP A 29 6.75 -17.33 18.21
C ASP A 29 5.88 -16.83 19.36
N GLY A 30 4.55 -16.87 19.20
CA GLY A 30 3.62 -16.40 20.21
C GLY A 30 3.40 -14.91 20.21
N LYS A 31 4.08 -14.18 19.34
CA LYS A 31 3.93 -12.72 19.28
C LYS A 31 2.88 -12.33 18.28
N GLN A 32 2.13 -11.28 18.61
CA GLN A 32 1.13 -10.75 17.71
C GLN A 32 1.78 -9.90 16.62
N ARG A 33 1.30 -10.07 15.40
CA ARG A 33 1.77 -9.26 14.27
C ARG A 33 0.60 -8.51 13.68
N VAL A 34 0.91 -7.32 13.16
CA VAL A 34 -0.10 -6.45 12.57
C VAL A 34 0.40 -6.01 11.21
N GLU A 35 -0.48 -6.07 10.22
CA GLU A 35 -0.15 -5.63 8.85
C GLU A 35 -1.24 -4.72 8.31
N LEU A 36 -0.80 -3.70 7.58
CA LEU A 36 -1.67 -2.91 6.74
C LEU A 36 -1.46 -3.36 5.30
N ILE A 37 -2.54 -3.63 4.59
CA ILE A 37 -2.46 -4.16 3.24
C ILE A 37 -3.28 -3.29 2.30
N GLU A 38 -2.66 -2.92 1.20
CA GLU A 38 -3.31 -2.19 0.12
C GLU A 38 -3.33 -3.06 -1.11
N VAL A 39 -4.50 -3.21 -1.73
CA VAL A 39 -4.65 -4.01 -2.95
C VAL A 39 -4.83 -3.08 -4.13
N LYS A 40 -3.95 -3.19 -5.13
CA LYS A 40 -3.98 -2.34 -6.32
C LYS A 40 -3.72 -3.17 -7.56
N PRO A 41 -4.31 -2.82 -8.69
CA PRO A 41 -3.95 -3.47 -9.94
C PRO A 41 -2.46 -3.29 -10.25
N GLU A 42 -1.89 -4.27 -10.93
CA GLU A 42 -0.47 -4.24 -11.25
C GLU A 42 -0.10 -2.98 -12.04
N ASN A 43 -0.97 -2.52 -12.93
CA ASN A 43 -0.68 -1.34 -13.73
C ASN A 43 -0.62 -0.06 -12.90
N GLN A 44 -0.97 -0.11 -11.61
CA GLN A 44 -0.84 1.03 -10.71
C GLN A 44 0.30 0.86 -9.72
N THR A 45 0.93 -0.31 -9.66
CA THR A 45 2.01 -0.60 -8.73
C THR A 45 3.38 -0.64 -9.39
N VAL A 46 3.43 -0.86 -10.69
CA VAL A 46 4.68 -1.02 -11.44
C VAL A 46 4.75 0.09 -12.47
N LYS A 47 5.80 0.91 -12.38
CA LYS A 47 5.92 2.09 -13.26
C LYS A 47 5.89 1.71 -14.74
N GLU A 48 6.50 0.60 -15.09
CA GLU A 48 6.57 0.15 -16.49
C GLU A 48 5.21 -0.21 -17.06
N LYS A 49 4.22 -0.48 -16.20
CA LYS A 49 2.88 -0.86 -16.64
C LYS A 49 1.92 0.31 -16.78
N LEU A 50 2.38 1.53 -16.52
CA LEU A 50 1.51 2.71 -16.57
C LEU A 50 1.11 3.08 -17.99
N GLY A 51 1.98 2.80 -18.95
CA GLY A 51 1.74 3.23 -20.31
C GLY A 51 1.81 4.75 -20.42
N LYS A 52 1.09 5.29 -21.39
CA LYS A 52 1.12 6.72 -21.67
C LYS A 52 -0.06 7.48 -21.05
N SER A 53 -0.89 6.83 -20.30
CA SER A 53 -2.04 7.48 -19.69
C SER A 53 -1.62 8.46 -18.61
N ARG A 54 -2.05 9.72 -18.75
CA ARG A 54 -1.74 10.72 -17.74
C ARG A 54 -2.45 10.41 -16.42
N ALA A 55 -3.66 9.87 -16.51
CA ALA A 55 -4.40 9.50 -15.30
C ALA A 55 -3.68 8.42 -14.53
N ASN A 56 -3.16 7.39 -15.21
CA ASN A 56 -2.42 6.33 -14.56
C ASN A 56 -1.13 6.85 -13.94
N GLN A 57 -0.44 7.74 -14.65
CA GLN A 57 0.80 8.32 -14.13
C GLN A 57 0.53 9.18 -12.89
N ALA A 58 -0.57 9.95 -12.92
CA ALA A 58 -0.94 10.76 -11.77
C ALA A 58 -1.29 9.88 -10.57
N HIS A 59 -2.07 8.82 -10.80
CA HIS A 59 -2.41 7.89 -9.73
C HIS A 59 -1.17 7.22 -9.14
N TYR A 60 -0.20 6.89 -9.99
CA TYR A 60 1.05 6.30 -9.53
C TYR A 60 1.76 7.24 -8.55
N VAL A 61 1.88 8.51 -8.93
CA VAL A 61 2.57 9.50 -8.09
C VAL A 61 1.83 9.68 -6.76
N ILE A 62 0.50 9.78 -6.81
CA ILE A 62 -0.31 9.91 -5.60
C ILE A 62 -0.14 8.69 -4.71
N ASN A 63 -0.19 7.49 -5.30
CA ASN A 63 -0.03 6.26 -4.54
C ASN A 63 1.34 6.16 -3.89
N GLN A 64 2.39 6.59 -4.58
CA GLN A 64 3.72 6.58 -3.99
C GLN A 64 3.79 7.48 -2.76
N ALA A 65 3.13 8.65 -2.80
CA ALA A 65 3.09 9.54 -1.66
C ALA A 65 2.33 8.91 -0.49
N LYS A 66 1.20 8.28 -0.77
CA LYS A 66 0.42 7.59 0.26
C LYS A 66 1.22 6.47 0.91
N TRP A 67 1.89 5.68 0.09
CA TRP A 67 2.60 4.50 0.57
C TRP A 67 3.86 4.87 1.32
N GLU A 68 4.51 5.95 0.93
CA GLU A 68 5.66 6.42 1.69
C GLU A 68 5.24 6.87 3.08
N ALA A 69 4.14 7.62 3.17
CA ALA A 69 3.59 8.03 4.46
C ALA A 69 3.19 6.81 5.29
N ALA A 70 2.60 5.81 4.64
CA ALA A 70 2.19 4.58 5.32
C ALA A 70 3.39 3.81 5.86
N ARG A 71 4.48 3.74 5.09
CA ARG A 71 5.68 3.05 5.55
C ARG A 71 6.25 3.71 6.80
N ILE A 72 6.31 5.04 6.81
CA ILE A 72 6.82 5.78 7.95
C ILE A 72 5.91 5.57 9.17
N TRP A 73 4.60 5.71 8.96
CA TRP A 73 3.63 5.53 10.03
C TRP A 73 3.70 4.13 10.63
N CYS A 74 3.78 3.13 9.76
CA CYS A 74 3.85 1.74 10.21
C CYS A 74 5.16 1.44 10.92
N LYS A 75 6.26 1.99 10.44
CA LYS A 75 7.55 1.78 11.07
C LYS A 75 7.54 2.33 12.50
N GLN A 76 6.94 3.48 12.70
CA GLN A 76 6.85 4.07 14.03
C GLN A 76 6.01 3.23 14.99
N LYS A 77 5.01 2.53 14.47
CA LYS A 77 4.10 1.72 15.27
C LYS A 77 4.43 0.23 15.25
N LYS A 78 5.54 -0.14 14.59
CA LYS A 78 5.98 -1.54 14.48
C LYS A 78 4.93 -2.42 13.79
N ILE A 79 4.36 -1.89 12.74
CA ILE A 79 3.35 -2.54 11.90
C ILE A 79 3.97 -2.75 10.52
N PHE A 80 3.67 -3.88 9.89
CA PHE A 80 4.13 -4.13 8.52
C PHE A 80 3.17 -3.50 7.53
N PHE A 81 3.72 -2.98 6.44
CA PHE A 81 2.92 -2.42 5.36
C PHE A 81 3.25 -3.13 4.06
N ARG A 82 2.22 -3.57 3.34
CA ARG A 82 2.39 -4.24 2.05
C ARG A 82 1.41 -3.70 1.04
N VAL A 83 1.89 -3.55 -0.21
CA VAL A 83 1.03 -3.31 -1.36
C VAL A 83 1.06 -4.59 -2.18
N VAL A 84 -0.12 -5.16 -2.45
CA VAL A 84 -0.23 -6.39 -3.22
C VAL A 84 -1.03 -6.11 -4.48
N ASN A 85 -0.72 -6.85 -5.53
CA ASN A 85 -1.45 -6.75 -6.79
C ASN A 85 -1.93 -8.15 -7.20
N GLU A 86 -2.62 -8.22 -8.33
CA GLU A 86 -3.17 -9.50 -8.76
C GLU A 86 -2.08 -10.55 -9.01
N GLY A 87 -0.88 -10.11 -9.42
CA GLY A 87 0.23 -11.04 -9.57
C GLY A 87 0.60 -11.70 -8.27
N ASP A 88 0.65 -10.93 -7.18
CA ASP A 88 0.95 -11.47 -5.87
C ASP A 88 -0.12 -12.46 -5.41
N ILE A 89 -1.38 -12.13 -5.67
CA ILE A 89 -2.49 -12.93 -5.18
C ILE A 89 -2.62 -14.22 -5.98
N PHE A 90 -2.65 -14.11 -7.32
CA PHE A 90 -2.95 -15.26 -8.15
C PHE A 90 -1.75 -16.16 -8.38
N HIS A 91 -0.56 -15.58 -8.54
CA HIS A 91 0.63 -16.37 -8.78
C HIS A 91 1.04 -17.19 -7.58
N LYS A 92 0.89 -16.64 -6.40
CA LYS A 92 1.19 -17.40 -5.19
C LYS A 92 0.33 -18.64 -5.07
N GLY A 93 -0.92 -18.53 -5.45
CA GLY A 93 -1.83 -19.67 -5.40
C GLY A 93 -1.48 -20.76 -6.38
N ARG A 94 -0.72 -20.43 -7.41
CA ARG A 94 -0.37 -21.41 -8.43
C ARG A 94 0.99 -22.02 -8.29
N ARG A 95 1.78 -21.49 -7.42
CA ARG A 95 3.10 -21.94 -7.25
C ARG A 95 3.20 -23.16 -6.42
N ARG A 96 2.59 -24.15 -6.77
CA ARG A 96 2.65 -25.32 -5.93
C ARG A 96 3.27 -26.46 -6.67
#